data_aaa8682cd2846aeaa9a5c146570391ff
#
_entry.id   aaa8682cd2846aeaa9a5c146570391ff
#
_cell.length_a   1.000
_cell.length_b   1.000
_cell.length_c   1.000
_cell.angle_alpha   90.00
_cell.angle_beta   90.00
_cell.angle_gamma   90.00
#
_symmetry.space_group_name_H-M   'P 1'
#
loop_
_entity.id
_entity.type
_entity.pdbx_description
1 polymer ?
#
loop_
_entity_poly.entity_id
_entity_poly.type
_entity_poly.pdbx_seq_one_letter_code
_entity_poly.pdbx_strand_id
1 'polypeptide(L)'
;TPRSNPATYTGVFTLIRDLFALTLESRSRGYKSGRFSFNVKGGRCEACKGDGLIKVEMHFLPDVYVSCDICSGHRYNRETLEIKYKGKSIAEVLEMTVEDALEFFQAIPKINQKIQTLMDVGLSYITLGQNATTLSGGEAQRIKLAKELSKSDTGQTLYILDEPTTGLHFEDVRRLLEVLNRLVDTGNSVVIIEHNLDVIKCSDWLVDMGPEGGAGGGMVIAEGT
;
A
#
# COMPACT_ATOMS: atom_id res chain seq x y z
N THR A 1 0.02 4.78 11.79
CA THR A 1 -1.26 4.97 12.50
C THR A 1 -2.30 4.01 11.96
N PRO A 2 -3.33 3.62 12.73
CA PRO A 2 -4.42 2.75 12.26
C PRO A 2 -5.17 3.25 11.02
N ARG A 3 -5.06 4.53 10.69
CA ARG A 3 -5.68 5.17 9.51
C ARG A 3 -4.82 5.13 8.25
N SER A 4 -3.55 4.81 8.39
CA SER A 4 -2.67 4.64 7.24
C SER A 4 -2.89 3.24 6.65
N ASN A 5 -3.12 3.18 5.34
CA ASN A 5 -3.33 1.93 4.61
C ASN A 5 -2.82 2.09 3.17
N PRO A 6 -2.71 0.99 2.40
CA PRO A 6 -2.24 1.03 1.00
C PRO A 6 -3.00 2.04 0.13
N ALA A 7 -4.34 2.07 0.25
CA ALA A 7 -5.15 2.98 -0.55
C ALA A 7 -4.92 4.46 -0.25
N THR A 8 -4.72 4.82 1.03
CA THR A 8 -4.42 6.21 1.41
C THR A 8 -3.01 6.61 1.02
N TYR A 9 -2.07 5.69 1.15
CA TYR A 9 -0.66 5.98 0.88
C TYR A 9 -0.38 6.21 -0.60
N THR A 10 -0.95 5.38 -1.48
CA THR A 10 -0.84 5.53 -2.94
C THR A 10 -1.72 6.65 -3.50
N GLY A 11 -2.63 7.18 -2.69
CA GLY A 11 -3.57 8.21 -3.12
C GLY A 11 -4.75 7.69 -3.93
N VAL A 12 -4.88 6.38 -4.15
CA VAL A 12 -6.03 5.79 -4.86
C VAL A 12 -7.33 6.01 -4.09
N PHE A 13 -7.27 6.07 -2.76
CA PHE A 13 -8.45 6.30 -1.93
C PHE A 13 -9.15 7.64 -2.21
N THR A 14 -8.42 8.68 -2.59
CA THR A 14 -9.02 9.96 -2.98
C THR A 14 -9.91 9.78 -4.21
N LEU A 15 -9.43 9.09 -5.24
CA LEU A 15 -10.20 8.80 -6.45
C LEU A 15 -11.41 7.91 -6.16
N ILE A 16 -11.29 6.93 -5.28
CA ILE A 16 -12.40 6.07 -4.85
C ILE A 16 -13.48 6.90 -4.14
N ARG A 17 -13.10 7.80 -3.23
CA ARG A 17 -14.05 8.69 -2.53
C ARG A 17 -14.78 9.61 -3.51
N ASP A 18 -14.08 10.15 -4.49
CA ASP A 18 -14.67 11.00 -5.52
C ASP A 18 -15.68 10.21 -6.37
N LEU A 19 -15.34 8.96 -6.72
CA LEU A 19 -16.25 8.06 -7.43
C LEU A 19 -17.54 7.78 -6.62
N PHE A 20 -17.43 7.50 -5.33
CA PHE A 20 -18.59 7.30 -4.46
C PHE A 20 -19.45 8.56 -4.34
N ALA A 21 -18.85 9.74 -4.30
CA ALA A 21 -19.59 11.02 -4.29
C ALA A 21 -20.36 11.29 -5.60
N LEU A 22 -19.93 10.68 -6.71
CA LEU A 22 -20.59 10.80 -8.01
C LEU A 22 -21.78 9.83 -8.19
N THR A 23 -21.98 8.88 -7.29
CA THR A 23 -23.13 7.98 -7.36
C THR A 23 -24.45 8.75 -7.28
N LEU A 24 -25.50 8.24 -7.92
CA LEU A 24 -26.81 8.89 -7.94
C LEU A 24 -27.34 9.14 -6.53
N GLU A 25 -27.20 8.13 -5.66
CA GLU A 25 -27.66 8.20 -4.28
C GLU A 25 -26.85 9.21 -3.43
N SER A 26 -25.53 9.29 -3.61
CA SER A 26 -24.73 10.34 -2.96
C SER A 26 -25.17 11.73 -3.38
N ARG A 27 -25.40 11.93 -4.67
CA ARG A 27 -25.84 13.23 -5.20
C ARG A 27 -27.22 13.62 -4.68
N SER A 28 -28.17 12.69 -4.61
CA SER A 28 -29.50 12.94 -4.07
C SER A 28 -29.48 13.31 -2.58
N ARG A 29 -28.54 12.75 -1.80
CA ARG A 29 -28.35 13.05 -0.38
C ARG A 29 -27.41 14.23 -0.12
N GLY A 30 -26.85 14.85 -1.18
CA GLY A 30 -25.89 15.96 -1.05
C GLY A 30 -24.51 15.53 -0.47
N TYR A 31 -24.15 14.26 -0.59
CA TYR A 31 -22.89 13.72 -0.08
C TYR A 31 -21.72 14.05 -1.02
N LYS A 32 -20.69 14.66 -0.46
CA LYS A 32 -19.44 15.00 -1.15
C LYS A 32 -18.36 13.98 -0.78
N SER A 33 -17.20 14.01 -1.44
CA SER A 33 -16.08 13.06 -1.20
C SER A 33 -15.60 13.05 0.26
N GLY A 34 -15.75 14.15 0.99
CA GLY A 34 -15.45 14.21 2.43
C GLY A 34 -16.31 13.25 3.28
N ARG A 35 -17.55 12.95 2.84
CA ARG A 35 -18.41 11.97 3.51
C ARG A 35 -17.80 10.56 3.56
N PHE A 36 -17.05 10.21 2.53
CA PHE A 36 -16.39 8.92 2.36
C PHE A 36 -14.97 8.88 2.94
N SER A 37 -14.57 9.90 3.70
CA SER A 37 -13.30 9.92 4.43
C SER A 37 -13.48 9.45 5.87
N PHE A 38 -12.77 8.42 6.27
CA PHE A 38 -12.75 7.99 7.68
C PHE A 38 -11.92 8.93 8.58
N ASN A 39 -11.24 9.94 8.01
CA ASN A 39 -10.49 10.94 8.76
C ASN A 39 -11.32 12.19 9.12
N VAL A 40 -12.45 12.39 8.45
CA VAL A 40 -13.28 13.61 8.58
C VAL A 40 -14.61 13.27 9.24
N LYS A 41 -15.09 14.16 10.09
CA LYS A 41 -16.44 14.03 10.70
C LYS A 41 -17.54 14.03 9.63
N GLY A 42 -18.64 13.38 9.93
CA GLY A 42 -19.83 13.34 9.10
C GLY A 42 -20.12 11.97 8.53
N GLY A 43 -19.13 11.27 7.96
CA GLY A 43 -19.33 9.92 7.40
C GLY A 43 -18.67 8.81 8.19
N ARG A 44 -17.68 9.12 9.02
CA ARG A 44 -16.98 8.13 9.82
C ARG A 44 -17.79 7.70 11.05
N CYS A 45 -17.46 6.54 11.58
CA CYS A 45 -17.92 6.13 12.90
C CYS A 45 -17.30 7.05 13.96
N GLU A 46 -18.11 7.72 14.76
CA GLU A 46 -17.59 8.64 15.79
C GLU A 46 -17.10 7.90 17.04
N ALA A 47 -17.54 6.67 17.31
CA ALA A 47 -17.06 5.87 18.43
C ALA A 47 -15.57 5.54 18.31
N CYS A 48 -15.13 5.03 17.15
CA CYS A 48 -13.72 4.76 16.87
C CYS A 48 -13.04 5.89 16.09
N LYS A 49 -13.73 7.00 15.81
CA LYS A 49 -13.24 8.15 15.03
C LYS A 49 -12.67 7.77 13.65
N GLY A 50 -13.17 6.68 13.07
CA GLY A 50 -12.74 6.17 11.77
C GLY A 50 -11.58 5.18 11.80
N ASP A 51 -11.07 4.81 12.97
CA ASP A 51 -9.98 3.81 13.08
C ASP A 51 -10.47 2.38 12.79
N GLY A 52 -11.77 2.10 12.99
CA GLY A 52 -12.33 0.75 12.94
C GLY A 52 -11.99 -0.09 14.18
N LEU A 53 -11.01 0.35 14.93
CA LEU A 53 -10.48 -0.30 16.13
C LEU A 53 -10.59 0.62 17.32
N ILE A 54 -10.69 0.06 18.50
CA ILE A 54 -10.61 0.75 19.79
C ILE A 54 -9.36 0.27 20.50
N LYS A 55 -8.52 1.22 20.90
CA LYS A 55 -7.33 0.95 21.70
C LYS A 55 -7.76 0.70 23.14
N VAL A 56 -7.40 -0.45 23.68
CA VAL A 56 -7.54 -0.79 25.09
C VAL A 56 -6.16 -0.67 25.74
N GLU A 57 -5.99 0.34 26.57
CA GLU A 57 -4.73 0.56 27.31
C GLU A 57 -4.64 -0.41 28.49
N MET A 58 -3.55 -1.17 28.53
CA MET A 58 -3.25 -2.11 29.60
C MET A 58 -2.05 -1.63 30.40
N HIS A 59 -2.24 -1.39 31.70
CA HIS A 59 -1.22 -0.87 32.60
C HIS A 59 -0.05 -1.78 32.69
N PHE A 60 0.76 -2.29 32.24
CA PHE A 60 1.91 -3.20 32.31
C PHE A 60 2.04 -4.17 31.12
N LEU A 61 1.11 -4.12 30.16
CA LEU A 61 1.13 -4.94 28.96
C LEU A 61 1.05 -4.05 27.71
N PRO A 62 1.47 -4.52 26.55
CA PRO A 62 1.27 -3.79 25.28
C PRO A 62 -0.22 -3.50 25.05
N ASP A 63 -0.50 -2.32 24.51
CA ASP A 63 -1.86 -1.93 24.15
C ASP A 63 -2.50 -2.93 23.19
N VAL A 64 -3.75 -3.29 23.43
CA VAL A 64 -4.53 -4.19 22.59
C VAL A 64 -5.52 -3.39 21.75
N TYR A 65 -5.62 -3.73 20.47
CA TYR A 65 -6.60 -3.15 19.56
C TYR A 65 -7.73 -4.15 19.30
N VAL A 66 -8.95 -3.77 19.62
CA VAL A 66 -10.16 -4.56 19.39
C VAL A 66 -11.05 -3.90 18.36
N SER A 67 -11.80 -4.69 17.59
CA SER A 67 -12.76 -4.14 16.62
C SER A 67 -13.80 -3.26 17.33
N CYS A 68 -14.15 -2.15 16.70
CA CYS A 68 -15.18 -1.26 17.21
C CYS A 68 -16.55 -1.92 17.10
N ASP A 69 -17.24 -2.13 18.21
CA ASP A 69 -18.56 -2.79 18.27
C ASP A 69 -19.65 -2.00 17.53
N ILE A 70 -19.53 -0.66 17.50
CA ILE A 70 -20.52 0.23 16.84
C ILE A 70 -20.50 0.10 15.33
N CYS A 71 -19.33 0.01 14.71
CA CYS A 71 -19.19 -0.10 13.27
C CYS A 71 -18.65 -1.45 12.81
N SER A 72 -18.46 -2.41 13.72
CA SER A 72 -17.93 -3.74 13.42
C SER A 72 -16.65 -3.72 12.57
N GLY A 73 -15.76 -2.75 12.84
CA GLY A 73 -14.52 -2.57 12.09
C GLY A 73 -14.64 -1.76 10.79
N HIS A 74 -15.85 -1.47 10.29
CA HIS A 74 -16.07 -0.85 8.98
C HIS A 74 -15.69 0.64 8.89
N ARG A 75 -15.33 1.31 9.99
CA ARG A 75 -14.84 2.70 10.04
C ARG A 75 -15.87 3.80 9.80
N TYR A 76 -17.05 3.50 9.24
CA TYR A 76 -18.08 4.44 8.82
C TYR A 76 -19.37 4.30 9.61
N ASN A 77 -20.20 5.33 9.57
CA ASN A 77 -21.56 5.26 10.06
C ASN A 77 -22.48 4.55 9.04
N ARG A 78 -23.66 4.14 9.51
CA ARG A 78 -24.62 3.35 8.74
C ARG A 78 -25.02 4.04 7.43
N GLU A 79 -25.34 5.34 7.49
CA GLU A 79 -25.82 6.10 6.34
C GLU A 79 -24.77 6.20 5.23
N THR A 80 -23.48 6.24 5.57
CA THR A 80 -22.40 6.22 4.59
C THR A 80 -22.25 4.83 3.96
N LEU A 81 -22.44 3.75 4.75
CA LEU A 81 -22.36 2.37 4.26
C LEU A 81 -23.54 1.97 3.36
N GLU A 82 -24.67 2.70 3.42
CA GLU A 82 -25.80 2.50 2.51
C GLU A 82 -25.46 2.86 1.07
N ILE A 83 -24.54 3.81 0.86
CA ILE A 83 -24.11 4.20 -0.49
C ILE A 83 -23.30 3.06 -1.12
N LYS A 84 -23.73 2.61 -2.28
CA LYS A 84 -23.11 1.50 -3.01
C LYS A 84 -22.63 1.93 -4.40
N TYR A 85 -21.48 1.42 -4.79
CA TYR A 85 -20.97 1.44 -6.15
C TYR A 85 -20.80 -0.01 -6.63
N LYS A 86 -21.45 -0.39 -7.72
CA LYS A 86 -21.52 -1.79 -8.19
C LYS A 86 -21.87 -2.78 -7.06
N GLY A 87 -22.82 -2.41 -6.18
CA GLY A 87 -23.27 -3.25 -5.08
C GLY A 87 -22.39 -3.26 -3.83
N LYS A 88 -21.23 -2.60 -3.83
CA LYS A 88 -20.28 -2.56 -2.71
C LYS A 88 -20.26 -1.20 -2.03
N SER A 89 -20.24 -1.17 -0.70
CA SER A 89 -19.99 0.03 0.09
C SER A 89 -18.51 0.41 0.07
N ILE A 90 -18.19 1.62 0.54
CA ILE A 90 -16.79 2.06 0.64
C ILE A 90 -15.98 1.19 1.61
N ALA A 91 -16.57 0.63 2.66
CA ALA A 91 -15.91 -0.29 3.58
C ALA A 91 -15.59 -1.62 2.89
N GLU A 92 -16.57 -2.22 2.18
CA GLU A 92 -16.35 -3.45 1.42
C GLU A 92 -15.28 -3.27 0.32
N VAL A 93 -15.17 -2.08 -0.28
CA VAL A 93 -14.09 -1.77 -1.22
C VAL A 93 -12.72 -1.72 -0.54
N LEU A 94 -12.64 -1.19 0.68
CA LEU A 94 -11.39 -1.19 1.44
C LEU A 94 -10.98 -2.60 1.91
N GLU A 95 -11.92 -3.52 2.04
CA GLU A 95 -11.68 -4.92 2.39
C GLU A 95 -11.26 -5.78 1.18
N MET A 96 -11.42 -5.29 -0.05
CA MET A 96 -10.95 -6.00 -1.24
C MET A 96 -9.43 -6.14 -1.23
N THR A 97 -8.95 -7.29 -1.69
CA THR A 97 -7.54 -7.44 -2.06
C THR A 97 -7.19 -6.49 -3.21
N VAL A 98 -5.92 -6.23 -3.40
CA VAL A 98 -5.46 -5.43 -4.56
C VAL A 98 -5.89 -6.09 -5.87
N GLU A 99 -5.82 -7.43 -5.95
CA GLU A 99 -6.25 -8.21 -7.11
C GLU A 99 -7.75 -8.04 -7.40
N ASP A 100 -8.61 -8.27 -6.39
CA ASP A 100 -10.06 -8.09 -6.53
C ASP A 100 -10.42 -6.65 -6.91
N ALA A 101 -9.74 -5.67 -6.31
CA ALA A 101 -9.98 -4.27 -6.58
C ALA A 101 -9.56 -3.87 -8.01
N LEU A 102 -8.50 -4.49 -8.55
CA LEU A 102 -8.07 -4.26 -9.92
C LEU A 102 -9.16 -4.68 -10.92
N GLU A 103 -9.77 -5.86 -10.71
CA GLU A 103 -10.90 -6.33 -11.51
C GLU A 103 -12.13 -5.44 -11.32
N PHE A 104 -12.49 -5.12 -10.08
CA PHE A 104 -13.63 -4.31 -9.74
C PHE A 104 -13.62 -2.93 -10.41
N PHE A 105 -12.44 -2.29 -10.44
CA PHE A 105 -12.23 -0.96 -11.01
C PHE A 105 -11.71 -0.95 -12.45
N GLN A 106 -11.73 -2.07 -13.18
CA GLN A 106 -11.22 -2.17 -14.55
C GLN A 106 -11.77 -1.09 -15.49
N ALA A 107 -13.02 -0.66 -15.30
CA ALA A 107 -13.67 0.39 -16.12
C ALA A 107 -13.27 1.82 -15.71
N ILE A 108 -12.46 2.03 -14.68
CA ILE A 108 -12.05 3.35 -14.18
C ILE A 108 -10.52 3.51 -14.32
N PRO A 109 -10.02 3.97 -15.47
CA PRO A 109 -8.60 3.93 -15.79
C PRO A 109 -7.68 4.56 -14.73
N LYS A 110 -8.06 5.72 -14.17
CA LYS A 110 -7.27 6.41 -13.14
C LYS A 110 -7.12 5.64 -11.83
N ILE A 111 -8.16 4.90 -11.43
CA ILE A 111 -8.13 4.06 -10.23
C ILE A 111 -7.35 2.78 -10.55
N ASN A 112 -7.68 2.15 -11.67
CA ASN A 112 -7.07 0.90 -12.11
C ASN A 112 -5.54 1.04 -12.24
N GLN A 113 -5.05 2.11 -12.87
CA GLN A 113 -3.62 2.39 -13.02
C GLN A 113 -2.89 2.45 -11.67
N LYS A 114 -3.48 3.09 -10.65
CA LYS A 114 -2.87 3.17 -9.31
C LYS A 114 -2.91 1.83 -8.57
N ILE A 115 -3.94 1.03 -8.77
CA ILE A 115 -4.02 -0.32 -8.20
C ILE A 115 -3.02 -1.24 -8.91
N GLN A 116 -2.83 -1.08 -10.23
CA GLN A 116 -1.87 -1.84 -11.00
C GLN A 116 -0.44 -1.65 -10.46
N THR A 117 -0.04 -0.46 -10.02
CA THR A 117 1.30 -0.27 -9.42
C THR A 117 1.50 -1.08 -8.14
N LEU A 118 0.44 -1.38 -7.38
CA LEU A 118 0.51 -2.29 -6.23
C LEU A 118 0.66 -3.75 -6.67
N MET A 119 -0.03 -4.15 -7.75
CA MET A 119 0.15 -5.47 -8.36
C MET A 119 1.58 -5.66 -8.86
N ASP A 120 2.11 -4.67 -9.57
CA ASP A 120 3.45 -4.68 -10.19
C ASP A 120 4.56 -4.90 -9.15
N VAL A 121 4.37 -4.45 -7.90
CA VAL A 121 5.34 -4.67 -6.82
C VAL A 121 5.04 -5.92 -5.96
N GLY A 122 4.20 -6.86 -6.45
CA GLY A 122 3.93 -8.12 -5.78
C GLY A 122 3.04 -8.01 -4.54
N LEU A 123 2.10 -7.06 -4.51
CA LEU A 123 1.19 -6.84 -3.39
C LEU A 123 -0.27 -7.20 -3.73
N SER A 124 -0.48 -8.23 -4.56
CA SER A 124 -1.82 -8.67 -4.99
C SER A 124 -2.74 -9.06 -3.82
N TYR A 125 -2.17 -9.67 -2.79
CA TYR A 125 -2.86 -10.32 -1.68
C TYR A 125 -3.25 -9.39 -0.53
N ILE A 126 -2.64 -8.20 -0.40
CA ILE A 126 -2.98 -7.27 0.68
C ILE A 126 -4.31 -6.59 0.39
N THR A 127 -5.05 -6.20 1.43
CA THR A 127 -6.28 -5.42 1.23
C THR A 127 -6.00 -3.93 1.09
N LEU A 128 -6.82 -3.22 0.32
CA LEU A 128 -6.68 -1.77 0.11
C LEU A 128 -6.72 -0.98 1.41
N GLY A 129 -7.54 -1.42 2.37
CA GLY A 129 -7.72 -0.81 3.69
C GLY A 129 -6.88 -1.42 4.79
N GLN A 130 -5.95 -2.33 4.48
CA GLN A 130 -5.11 -2.99 5.47
C GLN A 130 -4.36 -1.98 6.32
N ASN A 131 -4.42 -2.15 7.63
CA ASN A 131 -3.77 -1.25 8.57
C ASN A 131 -2.25 -1.29 8.40
N ALA A 132 -1.62 -0.13 8.27
CA ALA A 132 -0.16 -0.05 8.09
C ALA A 132 0.64 -0.68 9.24
N THR A 133 0.06 -0.81 10.43
CA THR A 133 0.72 -1.46 11.58
C THR A 133 0.77 -2.98 11.48
N THR A 134 0.00 -3.59 10.56
CA THR A 134 -0.01 -5.04 10.30
C THR A 134 0.85 -5.43 9.11
N LEU A 135 1.41 -4.45 8.41
CA LEU A 135 2.30 -4.68 7.28
C LEU A 135 3.70 -5.05 7.76
N SER A 136 4.33 -5.98 7.08
CA SER A 136 5.77 -6.25 7.22
C SER A 136 6.61 -5.09 6.69
N GLY A 137 7.90 -5.04 7.06
CA GLY A 137 8.83 -4.03 6.56
C GLY A 137 8.91 -4.01 5.03
N GLY A 138 9.02 -5.19 4.41
CA GLY A 138 9.06 -5.34 2.96
C GLY A 138 7.77 -4.88 2.26
N GLU A 139 6.59 -5.22 2.80
CA GLU A 139 5.30 -4.74 2.26
C GLU A 139 5.18 -3.22 2.33
N ALA A 140 5.56 -2.63 3.48
CA ALA A 140 5.54 -1.18 3.63
C ALA A 140 6.48 -0.47 2.64
N GLN A 141 7.65 -1.05 2.37
CA GLN A 141 8.62 -0.55 1.40
C GLN A 141 8.07 -0.65 -0.03
N ARG A 142 7.47 -1.78 -0.41
CA ARG A 142 6.85 -1.96 -1.73
C ARG A 142 5.65 -1.03 -1.96
N ILE A 143 4.86 -0.71 -0.92
CA ILE A 143 3.81 0.31 -1.02
C ILE A 143 4.41 1.70 -1.31
N LYS A 144 5.56 2.04 -0.69
CA LYS A 144 6.28 3.27 -1.01
C LYS A 144 6.74 3.27 -2.47
N LEU A 145 7.30 2.17 -2.93
CA LEU A 145 7.72 2.00 -4.32
C LEU A 145 6.55 2.16 -5.29
N ALA A 146 5.41 1.49 -5.04
CA ALA A 146 4.19 1.64 -5.85
C ALA A 146 3.71 3.09 -5.96
N LYS A 147 3.82 3.85 -4.85
CA LYS A 147 3.49 5.28 -4.87
C LYS A 147 4.43 6.07 -5.77
N GLU A 148 5.73 5.82 -5.70
CA GLU A 148 6.71 6.50 -6.57
C GLU A 148 6.48 6.16 -8.04
N LEU A 149 6.24 4.90 -8.37
CA LEU A 149 5.88 4.44 -9.72
C LEU A 149 4.62 5.10 -10.29
N SER A 150 3.70 5.52 -9.42
CA SER A 150 2.46 6.20 -9.84
C SER A 150 2.65 7.69 -10.17
N LYS A 151 3.85 8.24 -9.95
CA LYS A 151 4.21 9.62 -10.27
C LYS A 151 4.79 9.71 -11.69
N SER A 152 4.81 10.93 -12.22
CA SER A 152 5.61 11.20 -13.43
C SER A 152 7.09 11.08 -13.11
N ASP A 153 7.78 10.21 -13.83
CA ASP A 153 9.21 9.98 -13.63
C ASP A 153 10.03 11.14 -14.22
N THR A 154 11.06 11.58 -13.47
CA THR A 154 11.99 12.62 -13.90
C THR A 154 13.31 12.07 -14.41
N GLY A 155 13.55 10.77 -14.25
CA GLY A 155 14.82 10.12 -14.65
C GLY A 155 16.05 10.56 -13.83
N GLN A 156 15.87 11.14 -12.65
CA GLN A 156 16.96 11.67 -11.80
C GLN A 156 16.78 11.29 -10.32
N THR A 157 16.17 10.12 -10.05
CA THR A 157 15.90 9.67 -8.69
C THR A 157 16.85 8.53 -8.30
N LEU A 158 17.39 8.59 -7.10
CA LEU A 158 18.09 7.47 -6.48
C LEU A 158 17.10 6.71 -5.56
N TYR A 159 16.85 5.45 -5.88
CA TYR A 159 16.08 4.55 -5.05
C TYR A 159 17.02 3.67 -4.22
N ILE A 160 16.82 3.62 -2.91
CA ILE A 160 17.55 2.72 -2.01
C ILE A 160 16.54 1.77 -1.40
N LEU A 161 16.72 0.47 -1.65
CA LEU A 161 15.83 -0.59 -1.23
C LEU A 161 16.61 -1.56 -0.32
N ASP A 162 16.02 -1.89 0.81
CA ASP A 162 16.59 -2.79 1.80
C ASP A 162 15.76 -4.06 1.87
N GLU A 163 16.32 -5.18 1.43
CA GLU A 163 15.68 -6.51 1.33
C GLU A 163 14.25 -6.46 0.74
N PRO A 164 14.04 -5.86 -0.45
CA PRO A 164 12.69 -5.68 -1.00
C PRO A 164 12.01 -7.00 -1.39
N THR A 165 12.77 -8.10 -1.52
CA THR A 165 12.22 -9.42 -1.87
C THR A 165 11.78 -10.24 -0.66
N THR A 166 11.97 -9.75 0.57
CA THR A 166 11.58 -10.48 1.78
C THR A 166 10.09 -10.84 1.76
N GLY A 167 9.82 -12.15 1.91
CA GLY A 167 8.46 -12.68 1.91
C GLY A 167 7.78 -12.76 0.54
N LEU A 168 8.50 -12.54 -0.55
CA LEU A 168 7.98 -12.71 -1.91
C LEU A 168 8.17 -14.15 -2.41
N HIS A 169 7.18 -14.62 -3.18
CA HIS A 169 7.31 -15.80 -4.03
C HIS A 169 8.16 -15.47 -5.26
N PHE A 170 8.81 -16.45 -5.87
CA PHE A 170 9.72 -16.23 -7.01
C PHE A 170 9.09 -15.46 -8.17
N GLU A 171 7.81 -15.65 -8.46
CA GLU A 171 7.10 -14.93 -9.52
C GLU A 171 6.91 -13.43 -9.17
N ASP A 172 6.71 -13.11 -7.89
CA ASP A 172 6.61 -11.72 -7.44
C ASP A 172 7.98 -11.04 -7.44
N VAL A 173 9.06 -11.79 -7.16
CA VAL A 173 10.45 -11.30 -7.32
C VAL A 173 10.71 -10.95 -8.79
N ARG A 174 10.29 -11.80 -9.74
CA ARG A 174 10.43 -11.53 -11.17
C ARG A 174 9.73 -10.24 -11.57
N ARG A 175 8.47 -10.06 -11.14
CA ARG A 175 7.69 -8.84 -11.40
C ARG A 175 8.34 -7.59 -10.79
N LEU A 176 8.84 -7.71 -9.56
CA LEU A 176 9.56 -6.61 -8.91
C LEU A 176 10.81 -6.21 -9.70
N LEU A 177 11.60 -7.18 -10.16
CA LEU A 177 12.79 -6.92 -11.00
C LEU A 177 12.43 -6.24 -12.30
N GLU A 178 11.35 -6.64 -12.98
CA GLU A 178 10.87 -5.95 -14.19
C GLU A 178 10.52 -4.48 -13.94
N VAL A 179 9.93 -4.20 -12.78
CA VAL A 179 9.62 -2.83 -12.35
C VAL A 179 10.88 -2.03 -12.06
N LEU A 180 11.84 -2.61 -11.35
CA LEU A 180 13.11 -1.95 -11.03
C LEU A 180 13.93 -1.66 -12.30
N ASN A 181 13.99 -2.60 -13.22
CA ASN A 181 14.65 -2.39 -14.52
C ASN A 181 14.00 -1.25 -15.32
N ARG A 182 12.66 -1.17 -15.35
CA ARG A 182 11.97 -0.03 -15.98
C ARG A 182 12.35 1.31 -15.37
N LEU A 183 12.55 1.38 -14.03
CA LEU A 183 13.02 2.60 -13.37
C LEU A 183 14.44 2.98 -13.82
N VAL A 184 15.34 2.01 -13.94
CA VAL A 184 16.70 2.23 -14.43
C VAL A 184 16.67 2.66 -15.88
N ASP A 185 15.87 2.01 -16.74
CA ASP A 185 15.73 2.34 -18.18
C ASP A 185 15.22 3.78 -18.40
N THR A 186 14.46 4.34 -17.45
CA THR A 186 14.00 5.73 -17.48
C THR A 186 15.02 6.74 -16.94
N GLY A 187 16.24 6.29 -16.60
CA GLY A 187 17.37 7.14 -16.21
C GLY A 187 17.59 7.26 -14.70
N ASN A 188 16.84 6.51 -13.88
CA ASN A 188 17.04 6.51 -12.43
C ASN A 188 18.17 5.57 -12.01
N SER A 189 18.64 5.72 -10.79
CA SER A 189 19.57 4.80 -10.13
C SER A 189 18.87 4.02 -9.05
N VAL A 190 19.14 2.70 -8.99
CA VAL A 190 18.58 1.81 -7.97
C VAL A 190 19.71 1.11 -7.24
N VAL A 191 19.76 1.28 -5.92
CA VAL A 191 20.67 0.56 -5.02
C VAL A 191 19.85 -0.41 -4.17
N ILE A 192 20.21 -1.68 -4.19
CA ILE A 192 19.48 -2.74 -3.49
C ILE A 192 20.42 -3.44 -2.54
N ILE A 193 20.04 -3.52 -1.27
CA ILE A 193 20.69 -4.38 -0.27
C ILE A 193 19.93 -5.70 -0.30
N GLU A 194 20.57 -6.77 -0.73
CA GLU A 194 19.91 -8.07 -0.93
C GLU A 194 20.88 -9.24 -0.77
N HIS A 195 20.30 -10.41 -0.49
CA HIS A 195 20.97 -11.70 -0.49
C HIS A 195 20.28 -12.73 -1.42
N ASN A 196 19.21 -12.31 -2.09
CA ASN A 196 18.51 -13.12 -3.08
C ASN A 196 19.34 -13.22 -4.38
N LEU A 197 19.73 -14.44 -4.75
CA LEU A 197 20.59 -14.68 -5.91
C LEU A 197 19.97 -14.27 -7.25
N ASP A 198 18.65 -14.28 -7.38
CA ASP A 198 17.98 -13.86 -8.62
C ASP A 198 18.08 -12.35 -8.80
N VAL A 199 18.02 -11.57 -7.70
CA VAL A 199 18.26 -10.13 -7.73
C VAL A 199 19.73 -9.82 -8.03
N ILE A 200 20.64 -10.51 -7.35
CA ILE A 200 22.10 -10.33 -7.53
C ILE A 200 22.50 -10.57 -8.97
N LYS A 201 22.00 -11.65 -9.60
CA LYS A 201 22.29 -11.98 -11.03
C LYS A 201 21.75 -10.96 -12.03
N CYS A 202 20.76 -10.15 -11.65
CA CYS A 202 20.15 -9.14 -12.50
C CYS A 202 20.74 -7.74 -12.29
N SER A 203 21.72 -7.57 -11.40
CA SER A 203 22.35 -6.28 -11.14
C SER A 203 23.39 -5.96 -12.21
N ASP A 204 23.50 -4.66 -12.58
CA ASP A 204 24.53 -4.14 -13.48
C ASP A 204 25.89 -4.04 -12.79
N TRP A 205 25.88 -3.82 -11.48
CA TRP A 205 27.06 -3.70 -10.62
C TRP A 205 26.80 -4.29 -9.25
N LEU A 206 27.73 -5.12 -8.78
CA LEU A 206 27.69 -5.76 -7.47
C LEU A 206 28.78 -5.19 -6.57
N VAL A 207 28.43 -4.94 -5.30
CA VAL A 207 29.37 -4.63 -4.23
C VAL A 207 29.16 -5.65 -3.10
N ASP A 208 30.11 -6.52 -2.90
CA ASP A 208 30.09 -7.54 -1.84
C ASP A 208 30.75 -7.01 -0.58
N MET A 209 30.00 -7.03 0.53
CA MET A 209 30.39 -6.47 1.82
C MET A 209 30.65 -7.59 2.83
N GLY A 210 31.80 -7.55 3.50
CA GLY A 210 32.16 -8.56 4.50
C GLY A 210 33.44 -8.25 5.26
N PRO A 211 34.21 -9.31 5.69
CA PRO A 211 33.91 -10.75 5.61
C PRO A 211 32.85 -11.23 6.59
N GLU A 212 32.59 -10.45 7.66
CA GLU A 212 31.63 -10.79 8.72
C GLU A 212 30.60 -9.66 8.91
N GLY A 213 29.65 -9.85 9.82
CA GLY A 213 28.73 -8.80 10.26
C GLY A 213 29.28 -8.01 11.46
N GLY A 214 28.70 -6.84 11.74
CA GLY A 214 29.03 -6.01 12.91
C GLY A 214 30.45 -5.44 12.86
N ALA A 215 31.18 -5.51 13.98
CA ALA A 215 32.52 -4.89 14.13
C ALA A 215 33.61 -5.51 13.23
N GLY A 216 33.43 -6.74 12.78
CA GLY A 216 34.33 -7.44 11.84
C GLY A 216 33.97 -7.31 10.37
N GLY A 217 32.92 -6.58 10.05
CA GLY A 217 32.41 -6.39 8.70
C GLY A 217 32.55 -4.98 8.16
N GLY A 218 31.79 -4.68 7.11
CA GLY A 218 31.73 -3.34 6.53
C GLY A 218 32.84 -3.02 5.53
N MET A 219 33.63 -4.00 5.13
CA MET A 219 34.66 -3.84 4.10
C MET A 219 34.13 -4.33 2.75
N VAL A 220 34.49 -3.66 1.68
CA VAL A 220 34.27 -4.16 0.32
C VAL A 220 35.25 -5.30 0.07
N ILE A 221 34.71 -6.51 -0.17
CA ILE A 221 35.50 -7.73 -0.44
C ILE A 221 35.66 -7.90 -1.95
N ALA A 222 34.60 -7.66 -2.69
CA ALA A 222 34.61 -7.73 -4.16
C ALA A 222 33.63 -6.72 -4.73
N GLU A 223 33.92 -6.23 -5.93
CA GLU A 223 33.02 -5.40 -6.72
C GLU A 223 33.21 -5.68 -8.19
N GLY A 224 32.12 -5.51 -8.98
CA GLY A 224 32.18 -5.72 -10.42
C GLY A 224 30.80 -5.97 -11.04
N THR A 225 30.82 -6.30 -12.36
CA THR A 225 29.66 -6.71 -13.16
C THR A 225 29.41 -8.22 -13.11
#